data_66e832089e33238521d107e5a91e5c69
#
_entry.id   66e832089e33238521d107e5a91e5c69
#
_cell.length_a   1.000
_cell.length_b   1.000
_cell.length_c   1.000
_cell.angle_alpha   90.00
_cell.angle_beta   90.00
_cell.angle_gamma   90.00
#
_symmetry.space_group_name_H-M   'P 1'
#
loop_
_entity.id
_entity.type
_entity.pdbx_description
1 polymer ?
#
loop_
_entity_poly.entity_id
_entity_poly.type
_entity_poly.pdbx_seq_one_letter_code
_entity_poly.pdbx_strand_id
1 'polypeptide(L)'
;MTNTTAWHSMDASCRVALAAYLHDLGKFAERARLEVSSEALDAHKTQYCPWRSTTPGGKTGYHSHVHAAYTAMAFDHIERHVPNLIHGDMTPFINRAQLQAGAGGGVDVPATDSLVNAAAAHHRPETFLQWIIATADRLASGFEREAFDAYNAAPEGNPDASTGRNHYQARLLSLLEQVQTSSTATAHSLQSLKWRYPLKALSPQAIFPQPREQCEPGQDAPAQQEYAALWQQFLQALQAIPAAHRNQWPLWLDHFDTAWLSFTHAIPSATAFGSKPEVSLYDHSKTTAALAVALWRWHEAQGQTDGAAAQRLKERSDWDEQKFLLIQGDFFGIQDFIFADGSQTRRDAARLLRGRSFQVSLFTELAALKVLDALQLPPTSQITNAAGKFLIVAPNTAEARTQLAAVRTELNDWFLQHSFGLAGLGLAGKAASSNDFLDKKPSHRFHALMGELFADLEKAKLHRFELTAATAPSVFAVQYPHGVCRYNDRLPADRVEN
;
A
#
# COMPACT_ATOMS: atom_id res chain seq x y z
N MET A 1 13.16 -27.84 -14.09
CA MET A 1 13.86 -26.60 -14.40
C MET A 1 13.19 -25.52 -13.59
N THR A 2 13.77 -25.13 -12.46
CA THR A 2 13.26 -24.07 -11.59
C THR A 2 13.35 -22.76 -12.37
N ASN A 3 12.23 -22.07 -12.48
CA ASN A 3 12.03 -20.89 -13.30
C ASN A 3 12.81 -19.70 -12.72
N THR A 4 14.09 -19.58 -13.05
CA THR A 4 15.00 -18.52 -12.59
C THR A 4 14.49 -17.11 -12.96
N THR A 5 13.71 -16.98 -14.04
CA THR A 5 13.11 -15.72 -14.47
C THR A 5 12.02 -15.20 -13.52
N ALA A 6 11.25 -16.08 -12.86
CA ALA A 6 10.17 -15.69 -11.95
C ALA A 6 10.69 -15.03 -10.64
N TRP A 7 11.82 -15.53 -10.10
CA TRP A 7 12.43 -14.97 -8.89
C TRP A 7 13.03 -13.58 -9.13
N HIS A 8 13.64 -13.34 -10.30
CA HIS A 8 14.14 -12.01 -10.66
C HIS A 8 13.01 -10.97 -10.70
N SER A 9 11.82 -11.34 -11.16
CA SER A 9 10.67 -10.45 -11.23
C SER A 9 10.13 -10.08 -9.83
N MET A 10 10.11 -11.00 -8.87
CA MET A 10 9.67 -10.73 -7.49
C MET A 10 10.62 -9.75 -6.79
N ASP A 11 11.91 -10.01 -6.82
CA ASP A 11 12.91 -9.15 -6.17
C ASP A 11 12.92 -7.74 -6.80
N ALA A 12 12.83 -7.63 -8.12
CA ALA A 12 12.72 -6.35 -8.81
C ALA A 12 11.44 -5.59 -8.41
N SER A 13 10.31 -6.31 -8.30
CA SER A 13 9.05 -5.75 -7.81
C SER A 13 9.17 -5.24 -6.36
N CYS A 14 9.87 -5.98 -5.49
CA CYS A 14 10.15 -5.53 -4.12
C CYS A 14 10.98 -4.24 -4.09
N ARG A 15 11.97 -4.10 -4.98
CA ARG A 15 12.81 -2.88 -5.06
C ARG A 15 12.01 -1.68 -5.53
N VAL A 16 11.15 -1.85 -6.55
CA VAL A 16 10.24 -0.79 -7.01
C VAL A 16 9.24 -0.42 -5.91
N ALA A 17 8.68 -1.41 -5.22
CA ALA A 17 7.83 -1.18 -4.06
C ALA A 17 8.53 -0.35 -2.99
N LEU A 18 9.77 -0.70 -2.65
CA LEU A 18 10.53 0.04 -1.63
C LEU A 18 10.82 1.49 -2.05
N ALA A 19 11.21 1.73 -3.31
CA ALA A 19 11.41 3.10 -3.80
C ALA A 19 10.14 3.93 -3.65
N ALA A 20 8.99 3.37 -4.02
CA ALA A 20 7.69 4.01 -3.87
C ALA A 20 7.28 4.16 -2.40
N TYR A 21 7.56 3.17 -1.56
CA TYR A 21 7.30 3.25 -0.12
C TYR A 21 8.04 4.42 0.54
N LEU A 22 9.29 4.61 0.15
CA LEU A 22 10.19 5.58 0.76
C LEU A 22 10.21 6.96 0.08
N HIS A 23 9.34 7.20 -0.92
CA HIS A 23 9.32 8.51 -1.59
C HIS A 23 9.11 9.67 -0.62
N ASP A 24 8.30 9.46 0.39
CA ASP A 24 7.96 10.42 1.46
C ASP A 24 8.68 10.16 2.80
N LEU A 25 9.74 9.35 2.82
CA LEU A 25 10.59 9.13 4.00
C LEU A 25 11.04 10.45 4.63
N GLY A 26 11.30 11.45 3.78
CA GLY A 26 11.72 12.79 4.20
C GLY A 26 10.69 13.53 5.03
N LYS A 27 9.39 13.27 4.90
CA LYS A 27 8.38 13.86 5.78
C LYS A 27 8.55 13.41 7.24
N PHE A 28 8.95 12.16 7.44
CA PHE A 28 9.26 11.66 8.77
C PHE A 28 10.60 12.22 9.28
N ALA A 29 11.66 12.12 8.45
CA ALA A 29 13.01 12.56 8.80
C ALA A 29 13.08 14.07 9.08
N GLU A 30 12.44 14.91 8.26
CA GLU A 30 12.34 16.36 8.45
C GLU A 30 11.65 16.70 9.78
N ARG A 31 10.51 16.07 10.05
CA ARG A 31 9.76 16.28 11.30
C ARG A 31 10.51 15.76 12.53
N ALA A 32 11.32 14.72 12.39
CA ALA A 32 12.23 14.22 13.41
C ALA A 32 13.49 15.09 13.58
N ARG A 33 13.64 16.17 12.78
CA ARG A 33 14.80 17.06 12.77
C ARG A 33 16.12 16.31 12.55
N LEU A 34 16.14 15.47 11.48
CA LEU A 34 17.38 14.83 11.08
C LEU A 34 18.49 15.86 10.97
N GLU A 35 19.62 15.63 11.67
CA GLU A 35 20.78 16.51 11.62
C GLU A 35 21.45 16.41 10.25
N VAL A 36 21.49 17.53 9.54
CA VAL A 36 22.07 17.65 8.20
C VAL A 36 22.82 18.96 8.08
N SER A 37 23.93 18.98 7.32
CA SER A 37 24.60 20.25 7.04
C SER A 37 23.78 21.11 6.07
N SER A 38 23.89 22.43 6.20
CA SER A 38 23.19 23.37 5.30
C SER A 38 23.62 23.17 3.85
N GLU A 39 24.91 22.91 3.61
CA GLU A 39 25.48 22.71 2.29
C GLU A 39 24.91 21.44 1.62
N ALA A 40 24.82 20.33 2.36
CA ALA A 40 24.24 19.09 1.87
C ALA A 40 22.74 19.27 1.57
N LEU A 41 22.01 19.93 2.47
CA LEU A 41 20.58 20.19 2.28
C LEU A 41 20.34 21.07 1.03
N ASP A 42 21.12 22.11 0.81
CA ASP A 42 20.96 22.99 -0.35
C ASP A 42 21.34 22.30 -1.67
N ALA A 43 22.36 21.43 -1.65
CA ALA A 43 22.69 20.57 -2.79
C ALA A 43 21.52 19.64 -3.16
N HIS A 44 20.95 18.94 -2.18
CA HIS A 44 19.82 18.05 -2.40
C HIS A 44 18.53 18.79 -2.77
N LYS A 45 18.27 19.99 -2.22
CA LYS A 45 17.15 20.84 -2.67
C LYS A 45 17.29 21.19 -4.16
N THR A 46 18.49 21.57 -4.59
CA THR A 46 18.75 21.87 -6.00
C THR A 46 18.49 20.69 -6.91
N GLN A 47 18.80 19.47 -6.44
CA GLN A 47 18.66 18.23 -7.21
C GLN A 47 17.22 17.74 -7.26
N TYR A 48 16.51 17.67 -6.12
CA TYR A 48 15.24 16.97 -5.99
C TYR A 48 14.01 17.85 -5.84
N CYS A 49 14.18 19.11 -5.41
CA CYS A 49 13.05 19.97 -5.11
C CYS A 49 12.72 20.92 -6.27
N PRO A 50 11.43 21.08 -6.64
CA PRO A 50 11.02 22.06 -7.64
C PRO A 50 11.36 23.49 -7.20
N TRP A 51 11.92 24.28 -8.11
CA TRP A 51 12.12 25.70 -7.89
C TRP A 51 10.84 26.49 -8.16
N ARG A 52 10.48 27.38 -7.26
CA ARG A 52 9.34 28.30 -7.36
C ARG A 52 9.82 29.73 -7.38
N SER A 53 9.63 30.43 -8.49
CA SER A 53 9.92 31.85 -8.59
C SER A 53 8.85 32.67 -7.86
N THR A 54 9.24 33.67 -7.08
CA THR A 54 8.34 34.61 -6.41
C THR A 54 7.88 35.76 -7.31
N THR A 55 8.57 35.96 -8.44
CA THR A 55 8.23 36.98 -9.44
C THR A 55 8.26 36.37 -10.84
N PRO A 56 7.30 36.67 -11.74
CA PRO A 56 7.31 36.16 -13.10
C PRO A 56 8.63 36.47 -13.81
N GLY A 57 9.40 35.43 -14.21
CA GLY A 57 10.72 35.58 -14.84
C GLY A 57 11.84 36.05 -13.92
N GLY A 58 11.61 36.17 -12.60
CA GLY A 58 12.57 36.60 -11.60
C GLY A 58 13.53 35.52 -11.15
N LYS A 59 14.72 35.93 -10.70
CA LYS A 59 15.75 35.04 -10.13
C LYS A 59 15.53 34.77 -8.64
N THR A 60 14.60 35.47 -7.99
CA THR A 60 14.24 35.28 -6.59
C THR A 60 13.17 34.19 -6.47
N GLY A 61 13.36 33.26 -5.56
CA GLY A 61 12.45 32.13 -5.35
C GLY A 61 12.89 31.22 -4.23
N TYR A 62 12.25 30.08 -4.12
CA TYR A 62 12.53 29.07 -3.12
C TYR A 62 12.31 27.67 -3.69
N HIS A 63 12.91 26.67 -3.06
CA HIS A 63 12.62 25.26 -3.34
C HIS A 63 11.39 24.81 -2.55
N SER A 64 10.36 24.33 -3.26
CA SER A 64 9.19 23.69 -2.66
C SER A 64 9.45 22.20 -2.42
N HIS A 65 8.61 21.56 -1.59
CA HIS A 65 8.70 20.10 -1.31
C HIS A 65 10.06 19.67 -0.74
N VAL A 66 10.52 20.39 0.27
CA VAL A 66 11.85 20.18 0.88
C VAL A 66 12.02 18.76 1.45
N HIS A 67 10.92 18.09 1.82
CA HIS A 67 10.96 16.69 2.24
C HIS A 67 11.59 15.75 1.18
N ALA A 68 11.55 16.10 -0.11
CA ALA A 68 12.22 15.32 -1.16
C ALA A 68 13.75 15.30 -0.97
N ALA A 69 14.35 16.43 -0.58
CA ALA A 69 15.75 16.48 -0.20
C ALA A 69 16.03 15.65 1.06
N TYR A 70 15.18 15.77 2.07
CA TYR A 70 15.27 14.94 3.27
C TYR A 70 15.09 13.44 2.98
N THR A 71 14.28 13.06 1.97
CA THR A 71 14.18 11.66 1.54
C THR A 71 15.55 11.13 1.13
N ALA A 72 16.29 11.83 0.26
CA ALA A 72 17.62 11.40 -0.18
C ALA A 72 18.59 11.28 1.00
N MET A 73 18.60 12.25 1.90
CA MET A 73 19.52 12.28 3.04
C MET A 73 19.18 11.23 4.11
N ALA A 74 17.90 10.93 4.30
CA ALA A 74 17.45 9.92 5.25
C ALA A 74 17.87 8.50 4.87
N PHE A 75 18.11 8.23 3.57
CA PHE A 75 18.63 6.94 3.13
C PHE A 75 19.99 6.61 3.74
N ASP A 76 20.85 7.59 4.02
CA ASP A 76 22.16 7.35 4.66
C ASP A 76 22.02 6.68 6.05
N HIS A 77 20.86 6.85 6.70
CA HIS A 77 20.58 6.24 8.01
C HIS A 77 20.01 4.81 7.91
N ILE A 78 19.42 4.45 6.77
CA ILE A 78 18.80 3.13 6.58
C ILE A 78 19.53 2.23 5.59
N GLU A 79 20.48 2.76 4.80
CA GLU A 79 21.12 2.05 3.68
C GLU A 79 21.72 0.69 4.07
N ARG A 80 22.31 0.59 5.28
CA ARG A 80 22.93 -0.64 5.79
C ARG A 80 21.92 -1.75 6.09
N HIS A 81 20.66 -1.39 6.19
CA HIS A 81 19.55 -2.30 6.50
C HIS A 81 18.78 -2.73 5.25
N VAL A 82 19.01 -2.04 4.10
CA VAL A 82 18.36 -2.36 2.82
C VAL A 82 19.21 -3.37 2.05
N PRO A 83 18.63 -4.50 1.61
CA PRO A 83 19.37 -5.52 0.85
C PRO A 83 19.98 -4.94 -0.42
N ASN A 84 21.25 -5.29 -0.68
CA ASN A 84 21.98 -4.98 -1.92
C ASN A 84 22.10 -3.49 -2.32
N LEU A 85 21.64 -2.54 -1.49
CA LEU A 85 21.64 -1.13 -1.84
C LEU A 85 23.04 -0.60 -2.14
N ILE A 86 24.04 -1.07 -1.40
CA ILE A 86 25.44 -0.65 -1.57
C ILE A 86 26.12 -1.48 -2.67
N HIS A 87 25.97 -2.81 -2.61
CA HIS A 87 26.56 -3.77 -3.54
C HIS A 87 25.54 -4.88 -3.87
N GLY A 88 25.57 -5.39 -5.09
CA GLY A 88 24.73 -6.50 -5.53
C GLY A 88 23.70 -6.09 -6.59
N ASP A 89 22.79 -7.02 -6.92
CA ASP A 89 21.77 -6.77 -7.92
C ASP A 89 20.66 -5.87 -7.38
N MET A 90 20.49 -4.73 -8.02
CA MET A 90 19.43 -3.76 -7.72
C MET A 90 18.47 -3.54 -8.89
N THR A 91 18.52 -4.36 -9.94
CA THR A 91 17.63 -4.23 -11.12
C THR A 91 16.15 -4.04 -10.69
N PRO A 92 15.39 -3.06 -11.23
CA PRO A 92 15.71 -2.18 -12.36
C PRO A 92 16.59 -0.95 -12.02
N PHE A 93 17.01 -0.79 -10.79
CA PHE A 93 17.91 0.27 -10.35
C PHE A 93 19.39 -0.15 -10.43
N ILE A 94 20.30 0.81 -10.23
CA ILE A 94 21.71 0.55 -9.97
C ILE A 94 22.02 0.66 -8.48
N ASN A 95 23.02 -0.09 -8.02
CA ASN A 95 23.49 0.01 -6.64
C ASN A 95 24.42 1.22 -6.45
N ARG A 96 24.73 1.57 -5.20
CA ARG A 96 25.56 2.74 -4.87
C ARG A 96 26.99 2.65 -5.44
N ALA A 97 27.58 1.46 -5.45
CA ALA A 97 28.93 1.28 -6.01
C ALA A 97 28.98 1.50 -7.52
N GLN A 98 27.94 1.05 -8.25
CA GLN A 98 27.80 1.31 -9.69
C GLN A 98 27.62 2.81 -9.98
N LEU A 99 26.80 3.51 -9.17
CA LEU A 99 26.60 4.96 -9.30
C LEU A 99 27.93 5.73 -9.10
N GLN A 100 28.72 5.35 -8.10
CA GLN A 100 30.02 5.98 -7.82
C GLN A 100 31.06 5.69 -8.91
N ALA A 101 31.10 4.48 -9.45
CA ALA A 101 32.00 4.11 -10.53
C ALA A 101 31.68 4.88 -11.83
N GLY A 102 30.41 5.12 -12.13
CA GLY A 102 29.99 5.94 -13.28
C GLY A 102 30.39 7.41 -13.16
N ALA A 103 30.37 7.98 -11.96
CA ALA A 103 30.74 9.37 -11.72
C ALA A 103 32.26 9.66 -11.95
N GLY A 104 33.14 8.63 -11.90
CA GLY A 104 34.59 8.77 -12.13
C GLY A 104 35.04 8.58 -13.58
N GLY A 105 34.17 8.21 -14.50
CA GLY A 105 34.56 7.64 -15.80
C GLY A 105 34.39 8.50 -17.04
N GLY A 106 34.11 9.80 -16.97
CA GLY A 106 34.11 10.70 -18.15
C GLY A 106 33.27 10.30 -19.37
N VAL A 107 32.46 9.26 -19.25
CA VAL A 107 31.46 8.82 -20.24
C VAL A 107 30.12 9.40 -19.81
N ASP A 108 29.39 10.02 -20.72
CA ASP A 108 27.99 10.38 -20.54
C ASP A 108 27.19 9.08 -20.26
N VAL A 109 27.18 8.67 -19.00
CA VAL A 109 26.32 7.58 -18.56
C VAL A 109 24.91 8.15 -18.57
N PRO A 110 23.98 7.59 -19.37
CA PRO A 110 22.58 8.02 -19.31
C PRO A 110 22.15 8.00 -17.85
N ALA A 111 21.38 8.99 -17.43
CA ALA A 111 20.90 9.14 -16.05
C ALA A 111 20.23 7.81 -15.60
N THR A 112 21.04 6.97 -14.95
CA THR A 112 20.62 5.66 -14.46
C THR A 112 20.09 5.84 -13.05
N ASP A 113 18.88 5.36 -12.81
CA ASP A 113 18.24 5.51 -11.53
C ASP A 113 18.86 4.59 -10.48
N SER A 114 19.31 5.17 -9.39
CA SER A 114 19.36 4.46 -8.11
C SER A 114 17.98 4.47 -7.44
N LEU A 115 17.74 3.52 -6.56
CA LEU A 115 16.52 3.46 -5.76
C LEU A 115 16.29 4.78 -4.99
N VAL A 116 17.35 5.38 -4.47
CA VAL A 116 17.33 6.68 -3.76
C VAL A 116 16.87 7.80 -4.69
N ASN A 117 17.43 7.89 -5.89
CA ASN A 117 17.05 8.90 -6.87
C ASN A 117 15.59 8.75 -7.30
N ALA A 118 15.13 7.52 -7.51
CA ALA A 118 13.74 7.27 -7.88
C ALA A 118 12.77 7.69 -6.76
N ALA A 119 13.10 7.40 -5.51
CA ALA A 119 12.30 7.82 -4.36
C ALA A 119 12.31 9.35 -4.17
N ALA A 120 13.48 9.98 -4.21
CA ALA A 120 13.62 11.41 -3.90
C ALA A 120 13.15 12.34 -5.02
N ALA A 121 13.22 11.92 -6.29
CA ALA A 121 12.89 12.78 -7.44
C ALA A 121 11.39 12.82 -7.78
N HIS A 122 10.49 12.24 -6.97
CA HIS A 122 9.06 12.12 -7.29
C HIS A 122 8.34 13.47 -7.55
N HIS A 123 8.85 14.58 -7.03
CA HIS A 123 8.36 15.93 -7.34
C HIS A 123 9.06 16.61 -8.53
N ARG A 124 10.21 16.05 -8.97
CA ARG A 124 10.96 16.53 -10.12
C ARG A 124 11.49 15.36 -10.96
N PRO A 125 10.59 14.49 -11.46
CA PRO A 125 10.98 13.28 -12.18
C PRO A 125 11.53 13.59 -13.58
N GLU A 126 12.60 12.92 -13.97
CA GLU A 126 13.27 13.02 -15.27
C GLU A 126 13.30 11.68 -16.03
N THR A 127 13.46 10.55 -15.31
CA THR A 127 13.60 9.22 -15.89
C THR A 127 12.29 8.42 -15.82
N PHE A 128 12.24 7.29 -16.52
CA PHE A 128 11.07 6.41 -16.51
C PHE A 128 10.71 5.92 -15.09
N LEU A 129 11.69 5.43 -14.33
CA LEU A 129 11.43 4.91 -12.98
C LEU A 129 10.97 6.02 -12.02
N GLN A 130 11.53 7.22 -12.12
CA GLN A 130 11.08 8.37 -11.36
C GLN A 130 9.63 8.76 -11.73
N TRP A 131 9.26 8.69 -13.01
CA TRP A 131 7.89 8.93 -13.47
C TRP A 131 6.91 7.83 -13.01
N ILE A 132 7.36 6.57 -12.87
CA ILE A 132 6.55 5.51 -12.25
C ILE A 132 6.19 5.90 -10.82
N ILE A 133 7.20 6.26 -9.99
CA ILE A 133 6.96 6.64 -8.59
C ILE A 133 6.09 7.91 -8.50
N ALA A 134 6.42 8.95 -9.27
CA ALA A 134 5.68 10.20 -9.28
C ALA A 134 4.22 10.04 -9.75
N THR A 135 3.98 9.13 -10.69
CA THR A 135 2.61 8.82 -11.13
C THR A 135 1.85 8.08 -10.04
N ALA A 136 2.45 7.07 -9.44
CA ALA A 136 1.83 6.30 -8.36
C ALA A 136 1.49 7.18 -7.13
N ASP A 137 2.40 8.08 -6.71
CA ASP A 137 2.15 9.09 -5.69
C ASP A 137 0.92 9.95 -6.02
N ARG A 138 0.86 10.43 -7.27
CA ARG A 138 -0.27 11.24 -7.75
C ARG A 138 -1.60 10.49 -7.69
N LEU A 139 -1.61 9.21 -8.06
CA LEU A 139 -2.81 8.37 -8.01
C LEU A 139 -3.21 8.10 -6.56
N ALA A 140 -2.27 7.79 -5.67
CA ALA A 140 -2.52 7.61 -4.24
C ALA A 140 -3.06 8.89 -3.59
N SER A 141 -2.54 10.06 -3.97
CA SER A 141 -3.02 11.37 -3.50
C SER A 141 -4.32 11.83 -4.16
N GLY A 142 -4.78 11.18 -5.22
CA GLY A 142 -5.98 11.59 -5.97
C GLY A 142 -7.24 11.60 -5.14
N PHE A 143 -7.32 10.75 -4.12
CA PHE A 143 -8.42 10.71 -3.14
C PHE A 143 -8.31 11.77 -2.06
N GLU A 144 -7.09 12.25 -1.80
CA GLU A 144 -6.83 13.23 -0.75
C GLU A 144 -7.14 14.65 -1.21
N ARG A 145 -7.28 14.89 -2.52
CA ARG A 145 -7.33 16.26 -3.10
C ARG A 145 -8.22 16.37 -4.31
N GLU A 146 -9.22 17.24 -4.23
CA GLU A 146 -10.11 17.58 -5.35
C GLU A 146 -9.40 18.33 -6.51
N ALA A 147 -8.21 18.88 -6.29
CA ALA A 147 -7.51 19.69 -7.29
C ALA A 147 -5.98 19.50 -7.20
N PHE A 148 -5.49 18.40 -7.77
CA PHE A 148 -4.05 18.10 -7.82
C PHE A 148 -3.22 19.19 -8.54
N ASP A 149 -3.75 19.80 -9.58
CA ASP A 149 -3.06 20.89 -10.31
C ASP A 149 -2.96 22.17 -9.47
N ALA A 150 -3.95 22.43 -8.59
CA ALA A 150 -3.89 23.51 -7.61
C ALA A 150 -2.87 23.24 -6.50
N TYR A 151 -2.62 21.96 -6.16
CA TYR A 151 -1.61 21.57 -5.17
C TYR A 151 -0.18 21.93 -5.61
N ASN A 152 0.18 21.61 -6.84
CA ASN A 152 1.50 21.97 -7.38
C ASN A 152 1.68 23.48 -7.60
N ALA A 153 0.59 24.22 -7.67
CA ALA A 153 0.58 25.67 -7.86
C ALA A 153 0.54 26.45 -6.53
N ALA A 154 0.09 25.84 -5.43
CA ALA A 154 -0.04 26.54 -4.16
C ALA A 154 1.34 26.71 -3.48
N PRO A 155 1.68 27.89 -2.96
CA PRO A 155 2.93 28.10 -2.23
C PRO A 155 2.90 27.37 -0.88
N GLU A 156 3.93 26.56 -0.61
CA GLU A 156 4.18 26.08 0.75
C GLU A 156 4.45 27.30 1.65
N GLY A 157 3.70 27.41 2.74
CA GLY A 157 4.01 28.39 3.78
C GLY A 157 3.38 29.76 3.63
N ASN A 158 2.21 29.89 2.99
CA ASN A 158 1.42 31.11 3.16
C ASN A 158 0.82 31.12 4.58
N PRO A 159 1.33 31.95 5.50
CA PRO A 159 0.85 32.02 6.90
C PRO A 159 -0.61 32.49 7.00
N ASP A 160 -1.16 33.12 5.98
CA ASP A 160 -2.55 33.59 5.92
C ASP A 160 -3.54 32.55 5.39
N ALA A 161 -3.07 31.42 4.85
CA ALA A 161 -3.96 30.33 4.58
C ALA A 161 -4.41 29.75 5.95
N SER A 162 -5.60 30.11 6.35
CA SER A 162 -6.29 30.01 7.65
C SER A 162 -6.41 28.60 8.27
N THR A 163 -5.43 27.75 8.10
CA THR A 163 -5.46 26.37 8.54
C THR A 163 -4.42 26.07 9.61
N GLY A 164 -3.87 27.08 10.26
CA GLY A 164 -3.08 26.91 11.52
C GLY A 164 -2.04 25.81 11.45
N ARG A 165 -1.18 25.78 10.41
CA ARG A 165 -0.43 24.58 10.08
C ARG A 165 0.96 24.63 10.57
N ASN A 166 1.05 24.11 11.70
CA ASN A 166 2.31 23.58 12.13
C ASN A 166 2.33 22.08 11.80
N HIS A 167 3.06 21.68 10.77
CA HIS A 167 3.18 20.27 10.38
C HIS A 167 3.80 19.39 11.47
N TYR A 168 4.48 19.96 12.46
CA TYR A 168 4.94 19.26 13.66
C TYR A 168 3.81 18.97 14.64
N GLN A 169 2.90 19.91 14.85
CA GLN A 169 1.83 19.78 15.84
C GLN A 169 0.63 19.01 15.31
N ALA A 170 0.40 19.00 14.00
CA ALA A 170 -0.73 18.30 13.40
C ALA A 170 -0.71 16.80 13.74
N ARG A 171 -1.88 16.29 14.10
CA ARG A 171 -2.11 14.86 14.39
C ARG A 171 -3.17 14.30 13.46
N LEU A 172 -3.08 12.99 13.21
CA LEU A 172 -4.03 12.29 12.36
C LEU A 172 -5.44 12.35 12.96
N LEU A 173 -6.42 12.67 12.11
CA LEU A 173 -7.83 12.76 12.47
C LEU A 173 -8.47 11.36 12.55
N SER A 174 -9.47 11.22 13.42
CA SER A 174 -10.32 10.04 13.41
C SER A 174 -11.39 10.14 12.33
N LEU A 175 -11.43 9.18 11.41
CA LEU A 175 -12.49 9.06 10.41
C LEU A 175 -13.85 8.78 11.07
N LEU A 176 -13.86 8.07 12.20
CA LEU A 176 -15.10 7.72 12.92
C LEU A 176 -15.85 8.96 13.41
N GLU A 177 -15.14 10.04 13.78
CA GLU A 177 -15.77 11.30 14.18
C GLU A 177 -16.39 12.06 13.00
N GLN A 178 -15.99 11.75 11.78
CA GLN A 178 -16.45 12.41 10.56
C GLN A 178 -17.63 11.70 9.89
N VAL A 179 -18.06 10.55 10.41
CA VAL A 179 -19.21 9.80 9.87
C VAL A 179 -20.48 10.63 10.06
N GLN A 180 -21.13 10.96 8.97
CA GLN A 180 -22.40 11.68 8.97
C GLN A 180 -23.55 10.68 9.13
N THR A 181 -24.36 10.89 10.15
CA THR A 181 -25.52 10.03 10.45
C THR A 181 -26.81 10.47 9.75
N SER A 182 -26.79 11.64 9.08
CA SER A 182 -27.92 12.13 8.27
C SER A 182 -27.43 12.94 7.08
N SER A 183 -28.21 12.94 5.99
CA SER A 183 -27.91 13.71 4.76
C SER A 183 -27.94 15.22 4.95
N THR A 184 -28.46 15.71 6.07
CA THR A 184 -28.57 17.14 6.42
C THR A 184 -27.42 17.60 7.34
N ALA A 185 -26.52 16.69 7.74
CA ALA A 185 -25.40 17.07 8.60
C ALA A 185 -24.40 17.95 7.85
N THR A 186 -24.06 19.09 8.43
CA THR A 186 -23.03 19.99 7.93
C THR A 186 -21.66 19.32 8.11
N ALA A 187 -20.78 19.48 7.13
CA ALA A 187 -19.40 18.99 7.24
C ALA A 187 -18.72 19.60 8.48
N HIS A 188 -18.09 18.76 9.29
CA HIS A 188 -17.37 19.22 10.48
C HIS A 188 -16.17 20.09 10.08
N SER A 189 -16.01 21.22 10.75
CA SER A 189 -14.76 22.01 10.66
C SER A 189 -13.63 21.29 11.42
N LEU A 190 -12.37 21.53 11.04
CA LEU A 190 -11.22 20.96 11.76
C LEU A 190 -11.23 21.32 13.26
N GLN A 191 -11.71 22.52 13.60
CA GLN A 191 -11.79 23.00 14.96
C GLN A 191 -12.85 22.27 15.79
N SER A 192 -13.91 21.75 15.15
CA SER A 192 -14.99 21.02 15.83
C SER A 192 -14.65 19.56 16.13
N LEU A 193 -13.65 18.98 15.46
CA LEU A 193 -13.20 17.61 15.68
C LEU A 193 -12.36 17.51 16.96
N LYS A 194 -12.73 16.61 17.86
CA LYS A 194 -12.20 16.48 19.21
C LYS A 194 -11.16 15.37 19.39
N TRP A 195 -11.10 14.43 18.44
CA TRP A 195 -10.30 13.22 18.57
C TRP A 195 -9.13 13.20 17.61
N ARG A 196 -7.97 12.73 18.10
CA ARG A 196 -6.72 12.60 17.35
C ARG A 196 -6.05 11.27 17.67
N TYR A 197 -5.28 10.74 16.73
CA TYR A 197 -4.39 9.62 17.02
C TYR A 197 -3.10 10.15 17.69
N PRO A 198 -2.66 9.53 18.80
CA PRO A 198 -1.40 9.91 19.44
C PRO A 198 -0.22 9.53 18.55
N LEU A 199 0.79 10.40 18.48
CA LEU A 199 2.03 10.14 17.73
C LEU A 199 2.95 9.21 18.53
N LYS A 200 2.70 7.92 18.47
CA LYS A 200 3.43 6.86 19.19
C LYS A 200 3.56 5.63 18.29
N ALA A 201 4.49 4.75 18.65
CA ALA A 201 4.55 3.43 18.01
C ALA A 201 3.22 2.66 18.22
N LEU A 202 2.84 1.86 17.24
CA LEU A 202 1.61 1.07 17.27
C LEU A 202 1.59 0.17 18.51
N SER A 203 0.54 0.27 19.28
CA SER A 203 0.32 -0.51 20.50
C SER A 203 -1.18 -0.53 20.82
N PRO A 204 -1.65 -1.43 21.69
CA PRO A 204 -3.05 -1.45 22.12
C PRO A 204 -3.54 -0.11 22.69
N GLN A 205 -2.66 0.72 23.22
CA GLN A 205 -2.97 2.05 23.77
C GLN A 205 -2.95 3.15 22.71
N ALA A 206 -2.27 2.94 21.55
CA ALA A 206 -2.09 3.93 20.51
C ALA A 206 -3.04 3.75 19.31
N ILE A 207 -3.67 2.57 19.16
CA ILE A 207 -4.60 2.30 18.04
C ILE A 207 -5.94 3.04 18.15
N PHE A 208 -6.28 3.57 19.31
CA PHE A 208 -7.51 4.33 19.51
C PHE A 208 -7.24 5.82 19.56
N PRO A 209 -8.12 6.64 18.94
CA PRO A 209 -8.01 8.09 19.04
C PRO A 209 -8.22 8.55 20.48
N GLN A 210 -7.56 9.63 20.86
CA GLN A 210 -7.61 10.26 22.17
C GLN A 210 -8.12 11.69 22.05
N PRO A 211 -8.57 12.31 23.14
CA PRO A 211 -8.94 13.72 23.14
C PRO A 211 -7.80 14.60 22.63
N ARG A 212 -8.14 15.59 21.81
CA ARG A 212 -7.19 16.51 21.17
C ARG A 212 -6.20 17.12 22.17
N GLU A 213 -6.68 17.52 23.33
CA GLU A 213 -5.90 18.18 24.36
C GLU A 213 -4.82 17.27 24.98
N GLN A 214 -4.94 15.94 24.77
CA GLN A 214 -3.99 14.94 25.28
C GLN A 214 -2.92 14.56 24.26
N CYS A 215 -3.13 14.81 22.99
CA CYS A 215 -2.23 14.37 21.92
C CYS A 215 -1.73 15.47 20.99
N GLU A 216 -2.39 16.63 20.88
CA GLU A 216 -1.86 17.75 20.11
C GLU A 216 -0.95 18.61 20.99
N PRO A 217 0.37 18.65 20.75
CA PRO A 217 1.26 19.54 21.49
C PRO A 217 1.00 21.00 21.08
N GLY A 218 1.00 21.91 22.06
CA GLY A 218 0.78 23.34 21.82
C GLY A 218 2.01 24.07 21.28
N GLN A 219 3.16 23.38 21.16
CA GLN A 219 4.44 23.97 20.73
C GLN A 219 5.22 22.98 19.86
N ASP A 220 6.12 23.50 19.02
CA ASP A 220 6.94 22.71 18.09
C ASP A 220 7.95 21.83 18.79
N ALA A 221 8.62 22.31 19.83
CA ALA A 221 9.70 21.59 20.48
C ALA A 221 9.25 20.25 21.08
N PRO A 222 8.15 20.13 21.84
CA PRO A 222 7.62 18.83 22.25
C PRO A 222 7.22 17.95 21.07
N ALA A 223 6.57 18.52 20.05
CA ALA A 223 6.17 17.78 18.85
C ALA A 223 7.36 17.16 18.12
N GLN A 224 8.44 17.92 17.97
CA GLN A 224 9.68 17.46 17.33
C GLN A 224 10.37 16.36 18.15
N GLN A 225 10.33 16.43 19.48
CA GLN A 225 10.86 15.37 20.35
C GLN A 225 10.08 14.06 20.18
N GLU A 226 8.75 14.11 20.04
CA GLU A 226 7.94 12.91 19.75
C GLU A 226 8.35 12.28 18.40
N TYR A 227 8.50 13.07 17.34
CA TYR A 227 8.99 12.58 16.06
C TYR A 227 10.40 12.01 16.13
N ALA A 228 11.32 12.67 16.82
CA ALA A 228 12.70 12.20 16.99
C ALA A 228 12.75 10.84 17.73
N ALA A 229 11.98 10.71 18.81
CA ALA A 229 11.90 9.45 19.56
C ALA A 229 11.31 8.32 18.70
N LEU A 230 10.29 8.60 17.91
CA LEU A 230 9.65 7.64 17.00
C LEU A 230 10.60 7.22 15.88
N TRP A 231 11.38 8.16 15.31
CA TRP A 231 12.40 7.89 14.31
C TRP A 231 13.50 6.96 14.84
N GLN A 232 13.99 7.18 16.05
CA GLN A 232 14.99 6.30 16.66
C GLN A 232 14.46 4.87 16.87
N GLN A 233 13.20 4.74 17.30
CA GLN A 233 12.56 3.44 17.44
C GLN A 233 12.40 2.72 16.08
N PHE A 234 12.06 3.45 15.03
CA PHE A 234 12.00 2.92 13.67
C PHE A 234 13.37 2.38 13.21
N LEU A 235 14.45 3.13 13.40
CA LEU A 235 15.81 2.66 13.08
C LEU A 235 16.19 1.40 13.88
N GLN A 236 15.83 1.34 15.16
CA GLN A 236 16.05 0.15 15.99
C GLN A 236 15.26 -1.07 15.47
N ALA A 237 14.02 -0.86 15.03
CA ALA A 237 13.22 -1.94 14.44
C ALA A 237 13.85 -2.50 13.16
N LEU A 238 14.40 -1.65 12.28
CA LEU A 238 15.14 -2.11 11.10
C LEU A 238 16.39 -2.94 11.46
N GLN A 239 17.09 -2.56 12.53
CA GLN A 239 18.22 -3.33 13.03
C GLN A 239 17.82 -4.70 13.59
N ALA A 240 16.59 -4.82 14.09
CA ALA A 240 16.07 -6.06 14.67
C ALA A 240 15.61 -7.09 13.63
N ILE A 241 15.53 -6.74 12.34
CA ILE A 241 15.18 -7.70 11.28
C ILE A 241 16.14 -8.89 11.33
N PRO A 242 15.64 -10.15 11.36
CA PRO A 242 16.48 -11.34 11.45
C PRO A 242 17.52 -11.43 10.34
N ALA A 243 18.77 -11.77 10.68
CA ALA A 243 19.87 -11.85 9.73
C ALA A 243 19.57 -12.79 8.54
N ALA A 244 18.86 -13.90 8.78
CA ALA A 244 18.44 -14.86 7.75
C ALA A 244 17.47 -14.25 6.71
N HIS A 245 16.75 -13.19 7.06
CA HIS A 245 15.78 -12.53 6.19
C HIS A 245 16.34 -11.30 5.48
N ARG A 246 17.48 -10.77 5.93
CA ARG A 246 18.04 -9.50 5.43
C ARG A 246 18.45 -9.54 3.97
N ASN A 247 18.73 -10.71 3.41
CA ASN A 247 19.15 -10.87 2.01
C ASN A 247 18.06 -11.50 1.12
N GLN A 248 16.84 -11.57 1.63
CA GLN A 248 15.69 -12.11 0.89
C GLN A 248 14.64 -11.01 0.73
N TRP A 249 14.58 -10.42 -0.43
CA TRP A 249 13.75 -9.23 -0.69
C TRP A 249 12.30 -9.35 -0.22
N PRO A 250 11.55 -10.42 -0.52
CA PRO A 250 10.16 -10.51 -0.08
C PRO A 250 10.01 -10.55 1.45
N LEU A 251 10.87 -11.32 2.14
CA LEU A 251 10.84 -11.41 3.60
C LEU A 251 11.30 -10.11 4.27
N TRP A 252 12.34 -9.48 3.71
CA TRP A 252 12.81 -8.20 4.22
C TRP A 252 11.74 -7.11 4.07
N LEU A 253 11.08 -7.06 2.91
CA LEU A 253 10.04 -6.07 2.63
C LEU A 253 8.80 -6.26 3.53
N ASP A 254 8.45 -7.49 3.86
CA ASP A 254 7.37 -7.80 4.80
C ASP A 254 7.69 -7.29 6.23
N HIS A 255 8.93 -7.51 6.70
CA HIS A 255 9.39 -6.90 7.95
C HIS A 255 9.41 -5.38 7.90
N PHE A 256 9.85 -4.81 6.76
CA PHE A 256 9.85 -3.38 6.55
C PHE A 256 8.42 -2.81 6.58
N ASP A 257 7.46 -3.43 5.89
CA ASP A 257 6.04 -3.04 5.89
C ASP A 257 5.49 -2.98 7.33
N THR A 258 5.78 -4.01 8.13
CA THR A 258 5.38 -4.08 9.54
C THR A 258 6.03 -2.96 10.37
N ALA A 259 7.32 -2.70 10.18
CA ALA A 259 8.02 -1.61 10.87
C ALA A 259 7.46 -0.25 10.44
N TRP A 260 7.26 -0.03 9.14
CA TRP A 260 6.72 1.21 8.61
C TRP A 260 5.31 1.48 9.14
N LEU A 261 4.42 0.48 9.15
CA LEU A 261 3.11 0.55 9.80
C LEU A 261 3.25 0.96 11.27
N SER A 262 4.12 0.28 12.01
CA SER A 262 4.24 0.48 13.45
C SER A 262 4.64 1.90 13.83
N PHE A 263 5.41 2.59 13.00
CA PHE A 263 5.95 3.91 13.32
C PHE A 263 5.35 5.06 12.51
N THR A 264 4.57 4.79 11.45
CA THR A 264 4.02 5.86 10.60
C THR A 264 2.49 5.88 10.48
N HIS A 265 1.78 4.91 11.11
CA HIS A 265 0.32 4.82 11.08
C HIS A 265 -0.41 6.07 11.62
N ALA A 266 0.22 6.83 12.51
CA ALA A 266 -0.33 8.04 13.10
C ALA A 266 0.32 9.34 12.60
N ILE A 267 1.27 9.25 11.65
CA ILE A 267 1.88 10.41 10.99
C ILE A 267 0.96 10.85 9.84
N PRO A 268 0.46 12.10 9.81
CA PRO A 268 -0.30 12.57 8.65
C PRO A 268 0.55 12.63 7.38
N SER A 269 0.05 12.08 6.27
CA SER A 269 0.70 12.15 4.94
C SER A 269 0.72 13.57 4.42
N ALA A 270 -0.37 14.31 4.60
CA ALA A 270 -0.52 15.69 4.17
C ALA A 270 -1.00 16.58 5.32
N THR A 271 -0.39 17.75 5.45
CA THR A 271 -0.73 18.76 6.47
C THR A 271 -0.86 20.15 5.87
N ALA A 272 -0.75 20.26 4.53
CA ALA A 272 -0.71 21.53 3.80
C ALA A 272 -1.96 21.72 2.92
N PHE A 273 -2.22 22.95 2.48
CA PHE A 273 -3.14 23.31 1.38
C PHE A 273 -4.63 22.99 1.60
N GLY A 274 -5.16 23.08 2.82
CA GLY A 274 -6.58 22.83 3.09
C GLY A 274 -6.95 21.35 3.12
N SER A 275 -5.99 20.43 2.93
CA SER A 275 -6.23 19.00 3.14
C SER A 275 -6.41 18.72 4.64
N LYS A 276 -7.41 17.87 4.95
CA LYS A 276 -7.55 17.35 6.29
C LYS A 276 -6.45 16.30 6.51
N PRO A 277 -5.78 16.25 7.68
CA PRO A 277 -4.79 15.24 8.00
C PRO A 277 -5.48 13.92 8.40
N GLU A 278 -6.16 13.27 7.46
CA GLU A 278 -6.98 12.07 7.69
C GLU A 278 -6.40 10.80 7.08
N VAL A 279 -5.37 10.91 6.23
CA VAL A 279 -4.63 9.78 5.66
C VAL A 279 -3.26 9.70 6.32
N SER A 280 -2.90 8.49 6.78
CA SER A 280 -1.60 8.25 7.39
C SER A 280 -0.48 8.18 6.35
N LEU A 281 0.75 8.47 6.78
CA LEU A 281 1.94 8.29 5.94
C LEU A 281 2.10 6.81 5.53
N TYR A 282 1.71 5.87 6.41
CA TYR A 282 1.68 4.45 6.08
C TYR A 282 0.73 4.14 4.93
N ASP A 283 -0.54 4.52 5.04
CA ASP A 283 -1.57 4.19 4.04
C ASP A 283 -1.24 4.80 2.68
N HIS A 284 -0.77 6.06 2.68
CA HIS A 284 -0.31 6.73 1.47
C HIS A 284 0.88 6.00 0.83
N SER A 285 1.92 5.69 1.60
CA SER A 285 3.11 5.00 1.10
C SER A 285 2.79 3.60 0.58
N LYS A 286 1.94 2.84 1.28
CA LYS A 286 1.54 1.49 0.87
C LYS A 286 0.75 1.51 -0.43
N THR A 287 -0.21 2.42 -0.55
CA THR A 287 -0.98 2.60 -1.79
C THR A 287 -0.07 3.00 -2.95
N THR A 288 0.85 3.95 -2.72
CA THR A 288 1.83 4.35 -3.72
C THR A 288 2.70 3.17 -4.16
N ALA A 289 3.18 2.34 -3.23
CA ALA A 289 4.01 1.17 -3.54
C ALA A 289 3.25 0.13 -4.39
N ALA A 290 2.02 -0.18 -4.04
CA ALA A 290 1.19 -1.12 -4.81
C ALA A 290 0.91 -0.63 -6.23
N LEU A 291 0.55 0.65 -6.38
CA LEU A 291 0.32 1.27 -7.69
C LEU A 291 1.61 1.34 -8.52
N ALA A 292 2.76 1.67 -7.91
CA ALA A 292 4.03 1.74 -8.61
C ALA A 292 4.46 0.37 -9.16
N VAL A 293 4.33 -0.69 -8.38
CA VAL A 293 4.64 -2.07 -8.81
C VAL A 293 3.74 -2.47 -9.98
N ALA A 294 2.43 -2.26 -9.85
CA ALA A 294 1.48 -2.62 -10.90
C ALA A 294 1.75 -1.86 -12.20
N LEU A 295 2.00 -0.55 -12.11
CA LEU A 295 2.30 0.31 -13.24
C LEU A 295 3.61 -0.09 -13.92
N TRP A 296 4.68 -0.27 -13.14
CA TRP A 296 5.98 -0.71 -13.65
C TRP A 296 5.91 -2.07 -14.34
N ARG A 297 5.30 -3.10 -13.71
CA ARG A 297 5.14 -4.43 -14.25
C ARG A 297 4.32 -4.44 -15.54
N TRP A 298 3.30 -3.58 -15.63
CA TRP A 298 2.53 -3.44 -16.86
C TRP A 298 3.41 -2.90 -18.00
N HIS A 299 4.17 -1.83 -17.75
CA HIS A 299 5.08 -1.25 -18.74
C HIS A 299 6.20 -2.21 -19.15
N GLU A 300 6.77 -2.95 -18.19
CA GLU A 300 7.78 -3.99 -18.44
C GLU A 300 7.24 -5.08 -19.36
N ALA A 301 6.03 -5.59 -19.08
CA ALA A 301 5.38 -6.61 -19.90
C ALA A 301 5.10 -6.14 -21.33
N GLN A 302 4.95 -4.83 -21.57
CA GLN A 302 4.80 -4.24 -22.89
C GLN A 302 6.14 -3.85 -23.55
N GLY A 303 7.27 -4.01 -22.85
CA GLY A 303 8.58 -3.52 -23.33
C GLY A 303 8.67 -2.00 -23.44
N GLN A 304 7.91 -1.26 -22.63
CA GLN A 304 7.77 0.20 -22.66
C GLN A 304 8.41 0.83 -21.42
N THR A 305 9.72 0.78 -21.31
CA THR A 305 10.49 1.26 -20.13
C THR A 305 11.49 2.37 -20.46
N ASP A 306 11.33 3.01 -21.62
CA ASP A 306 12.23 4.01 -22.18
C ASP A 306 11.77 5.46 -21.91
N GLY A 307 12.51 6.43 -22.46
CA GLY A 307 12.17 7.85 -22.38
C GLY A 307 10.83 8.22 -23.02
N ALA A 308 10.37 7.46 -24.03
CA ALA A 308 9.07 7.68 -24.64
C ALA A 308 7.92 7.29 -23.69
N ALA A 309 8.10 6.22 -22.92
CA ALA A 309 7.17 5.84 -21.86
C ALA A 309 7.14 6.90 -20.73
N ALA A 310 8.31 7.41 -20.32
CA ALA A 310 8.40 8.51 -19.37
C ALA A 310 7.63 9.75 -19.86
N GLN A 311 7.77 10.10 -21.13
CA GLN A 311 7.07 11.24 -21.71
C GLN A 311 5.54 11.06 -21.74
N ARG A 312 5.04 9.85 -22.05
CA ARG A 312 3.60 9.54 -22.00
C ARG A 312 3.04 9.69 -20.58
N LEU A 313 3.75 9.18 -19.58
CA LEU A 313 3.36 9.35 -18.16
C LEU A 313 3.32 10.83 -17.75
N LYS A 314 4.33 11.61 -18.19
CA LYS A 314 4.42 13.07 -17.96
C LYS A 314 3.25 13.82 -18.57
N GLU A 315 2.95 13.56 -19.84
CA GLU A 315 1.89 14.21 -20.61
C GLU A 315 0.50 13.66 -20.30
N ARG A 316 0.42 12.57 -19.56
CA ARG A 316 -0.83 11.83 -19.24
C ARG A 316 -1.56 11.33 -20.49
N SER A 317 -0.84 11.13 -21.60
CA SER A 317 -1.44 10.73 -22.88
C SER A 317 -1.91 9.28 -22.90
N ASP A 318 -1.43 8.44 -21.95
CA ASP A 318 -1.77 7.04 -21.78
C ASP A 318 -2.54 6.73 -20.49
N TRP A 319 -3.06 7.75 -19.81
CA TRP A 319 -3.72 7.59 -18.51
C TRP A 319 -5.13 6.97 -18.59
N ASP A 320 -5.73 6.90 -19.75
CA ASP A 320 -6.98 6.15 -19.99
C ASP A 320 -6.74 4.68 -20.33
N GLU A 321 -5.49 4.25 -20.55
CA GLU A 321 -5.16 2.85 -20.73
C GLU A 321 -5.36 2.07 -19.42
N GLN A 322 -5.98 0.89 -19.52
CA GLN A 322 -6.27 0.02 -18.38
C GLN A 322 -5.02 -0.75 -17.96
N LYS A 323 -4.15 -0.13 -17.18
CA LYS A 323 -2.86 -0.67 -16.75
C LYS A 323 -2.93 -1.44 -15.44
N PHE A 324 -3.97 -1.22 -14.65
CA PHE A 324 -4.15 -1.81 -13.32
C PHE A 324 -5.24 -2.88 -13.35
N LEU A 325 -5.08 -3.89 -12.50
CA LEU A 325 -6.09 -4.91 -12.19
C LEU A 325 -6.33 -4.88 -10.68
N LEU A 326 -7.49 -4.40 -10.27
CA LEU A 326 -7.94 -4.48 -8.89
C LEU A 326 -8.51 -5.86 -8.64
N ILE A 327 -7.94 -6.60 -7.69
CA ILE A 327 -8.34 -7.97 -7.35
C ILE A 327 -8.92 -7.95 -5.95
N GLN A 328 -10.17 -8.37 -5.82
CA GLN A 328 -10.84 -8.47 -4.52
C GLN A 328 -11.22 -9.91 -4.22
N GLY A 329 -10.88 -10.35 -3.01
CA GLY A 329 -11.38 -11.57 -2.40
C GLY A 329 -12.35 -11.26 -1.28
N ASP A 330 -13.40 -12.07 -1.13
CA ASP A 330 -14.38 -11.97 -0.05
C ASP A 330 -14.82 -13.36 0.37
N PHE A 331 -14.55 -13.71 1.62
CA PHE A 331 -14.99 -14.95 2.21
C PHE A 331 -16.51 -14.88 2.44
N PHE A 332 -17.25 -15.86 1.96
CA PHE A 332 -18.69 -15.93 2.14
C PHE A 332 -19.12 -17.16 2.92
N GLY A 333 -20.36 -17.16 3.43
CA GLY A 333 -20.85 -18.20 4.33
C GLY A 333 -20.27 -18.08 5.75
N ILE A 334 -19.77 -16.90 6.14
CA ILE A 334 -19.10 -16.67 7.44
C ILE A 334 -20.01 -17.08 8.59
N GLN A 335 -21.28 -16.65 8.57
CA GLN A 335 -22.21 -16.97 9.65
C GLN A 335 -22.54 -18.46 9.69
N ASP A 336 -22.84 -19.06 8.55
CA ASP A 336 -23.12 -20.50 8.45
C ASP A 336 -21.90 -21.33 8.84
N PHE A 337 -20.68 -20.86 8.55
CA PHE A 337 -19.45 -21.52 8.95
C PHE A 337 -19.16 -21.37 10.45
N ILE A 338 -19.29 -20.15 10.98
CA ILE A 338 -18.98 -19.88 12.40
C ILE A 338 -20.04 -20.49 13.31
N PHE A 339 -21.34 -20.35 12.96
CA PHE A 339 -22.48 -20.79 13.76
C PHE A 339 -23.09 -22.12 13.30
N ALA A 340 -22.36 -22.92 12.49
CA ALA A 340 -22.85 -24.23 12.06
C ALA A 340 -23.35 -25.05 13.26
N ASP A 341 -24.45 -25.77 13.06
CA ASP A 341 -25.21 -26.47 14.10
C ASP A 341 -24.32 -27.29 15.02
N GLY A 342 -24.70 -27.34 16.29
CA GLY A 342 -23.93 -27.96 17.37
C GLY A 342 -23.03 -27.02 18.16
N SER A 343 -22.84 -25.75 17.73
CA SER A 343 -22.01 -24.80 18.46
C SER A 343 -22.75 -24.03 19.56
N GLN A 344 -24.09 -23.90 19.47
CA GLN A 344 -24.86 -22.97 20.31
C GLN A 344 -25.12 -23.45 21.73
N THR A 345 -25.10 -24.76 22.01
CA THR A 345 -25.55 -25.32 23.29
C THR A 345 -24.53 -26.19 24.02
N ARG A 346 -23.28 -26.21 23.59
CA ARG A 346 -22.25 -27.11 24.12
C ARG A 346 -21.26 -26.41 25.02
N ARG A 347 -20.64 -27.22 25.94
CA ARG A 347 -19.58 -26.77 26.85
C ARG A 347 -18.42 -26.07 26.13
N ASP A 348 -18.13 -26.43 24.85
CA ASP A 348 -17.03 -25.92 24.05
C ASP A 348 -17.44 -24.84 23.01
N ALA A 349 -18.68 -24.38 23.03
CA ALA A 349 -19.22 -23.46 22.02
C ALA A 349 -18.33 -22.20 21.82
N ALA A 350 -17.91 -21.56 22.90
CA ALA A 350 -17.06 -20.36 22.84
C ALA A 350 -15.67 -20.63 22.23
N ARG A 351 -15.12 -21.83 22.44
CA ARG A 351 -13.85 -22.24 21.84
C ARG A 351 -14.02 -22.48 20.33
N LEU A 352 -15.09 -23.18 19.94
CA LEU A 352 -15.40 -23.41 18.52
C LEU A 352 -15.66 -22.12 17.75
N LEU A 353 -16.42 -21.20 18.31
CA LEU A 353 -16.69 -19.90 17.69
C LEU A 353 -15.40 -19.11 17.47
N ARG A 354 -14.54 -19.03 18.47
CA ARG A 354 -13.23 -18.34 18.33
C ARG A 354 -12.34 -19.04 17.30
N GLY A 355 -12.26 -20.37 17.34
CA GLY A 355 -11.47 -21.15 16.38
C GLY A 355 -11.96 -20.96 14.94
N ARG A 356 -13.26 -21.00 14.69
CA ARG A 356 -13.84 -20.79 13.37
C ARG A 356 -13.68 -19.34 12.89
N SER A 357 -13.87 -18.36 13.77
CA SER A 357 -13.61 -16.97 13.45
C SER A 357 -12.14 -16.74 13.06
N PHE A 358 -11.20 -17.37 13.78
CA PHE A 358 -9.78 -17.35 13.41
C PHE A 358 -9.52 -18.04 12.07
N GLN A 359 -10.17 -19.17 11.79
CA GLN A 359 -10.06 -19.85 10.49
C GLN A 359 -10.53 -18.98 9.32
N VAL A 360 -11.59 -18.20 9.47
CA VAL A 360 -12.03 -17.24 8.43
C VAL A 360 -10.93 -16.24 8.12
N SER A 361 -10.32 -15.64 9.13
CA SER A 361 -9.21 -14.70 8.95
C SER A 361 -8.00 -15.39 8.29
N LEU A 362 -7.64 -16.59 8.75
CA LEU A 362 -6.51 -17.37 8.23
C LEU A 362 -6.73 -17.78 6.76
N PHE A 363 -7.92 -18.25 6.40
CA PHE A 363 -8.21 -18.63 5.01
C PHE A 363 -8.20 -17.43 4.08
N THR A 364 -8.68 -16.28 4.54
CA THR A 364 -8.63 -15.04 3.77
C THR A 364 -7.19 -14.60 3.52
N GLU A 365 -6.34 -14.66 4.56
CA GLU A 365 -4.91 -14.35 4.47
C GLU A 365 -4.19 -15.29 3.50
N LEU A 366 -4.36 -16.60 3.68
CA LEU A 366 -3.73 -17.61 2.81
C LEU A 366 -4.18 -17.50 1.35
N ALA A 367 -5.44 -17.16 1.12
CA ALA A 367 -5.94 -16.92 -0.23
C ALA A 367 -5.32 -15.67 -0.87
N ALA A 368 -5.15 -14.59 -0.11
CA ALA A 368 -4.45 -13.39 -0.58
C ALA A 368 -2.99 -13.68 -0.90
N LEU A 369 -2.27 -14.39 -0.02
CA LEU A 369 -0.89 -14.82 -0.24
C LEU A 369 -0.75 -15.72 -1.48
N LYS A 370 -1.72 -16.61 -1.71
CA LYS A 370 -1.75 -17.44 -2.91
C LYS A 370 -1.93 -16.63 -4.20
N VAL A 371 -2.76 -15.60 -4.18
CA VAL A 371 -2.90 -14.67 -5.33
C VAL A 371 -1.59 -13.92 -5.55
N LEU A 372 -0.98 -13.38 -4.49
CA LEU A 372 0.31 -12.67 -4.58
C LEU A 372 1.41 -13.57 -5.15
N ASP A 373 1.53 -14.81 -4.65
CA ASP A 373 2.51 -15.78 -5.13
C ASP A 373 2.30 -16.14 -6.61
N ALA A 374 1.07 -16.46 -7.00
CA ALA A 374 0.74 -16.79 -8.39
C ALA A 374 1.03 -15.66 -9.36
N LEU A 375 0.85 -14.41 -8.92
CA LEU A 375 1.13 -13.21 -9.71
C LEU A 375 2.57 -12.70 -9.54
N GLN A 376 3.37 -13.34 -8.69
CA GLN A 376 4.73 -12.90 -8.34
C GLN A 376 4.76 -11.43 -7.90
N LEU A 377 3.85 -11.07 -6.99
CA LEU A 377 3.71 -9.73 -6.44
C LEU A 377 4.20 -9.67 -4.99
N PRO A 378 4.86 -8.58 -4.59
CA PRO A 378 5.28 -8.40 -3.21
C PRO A 378 4.07 -8.21 -2.27
N PRO A 379 4.23 -8.49 -0.95
CA PRO A 379 3.17 -8.30 0.06
C PRO A 379 2.57 -6.88 0.06
N THR A 380 3.36 -5.88 -0.32
CA THR A 380 2.93 -4.48 -0.43
C THR A 380 1.87 -4.22 -1.50
N SER A 381 1.69 -5.14 -2.45
CA SER A 381 0.60 -5.07 -3.45
C SER A 381 -0.79 -5.35 -2.84
N GLN A 382 -0.84 -5.92 -1.64
CA GLN A 382 -2.07 -6.08 -0.86
C GLN A 382 -2.35 -4.80 -0.06
N ILE A 383 -3.37 -4.05 -0.47
CA ILE A 383 -3.74 -2.78 0.15
C ILE A 383 -4.46 -3.00 1.48
N THR A 384 -5.42 -3.93 1.50
CA THR A 384 -6.19 -4.25 2.69
C THR A 384 -6.37 -5.75 2.83
N ASN A 385 -6.43 -6.20 4.09
CA ASN A 385 -6.89 -7.52 4.47
C ASN A 385 -7.59 -7.40 5.83
N ALA A 386 -8.92 -7.42 5.81
CA ALA A 386 -9.72 -7.27 7.02
C ALA A 386 -11.11 -7.85 6.85
N ALA A 387 -11.66 -8.37 7.93
CA ALA A 387 -13.05 -8.83 8.02
C ALA A 387 -13.45 -9.88 6.95
N GLY A 388 -12.54 -10.76 6.60
CA GLY A 388 -12.78 -11.78 5.57
C GLY A 388 -12.63 -11.30 4.14
N LYS A 389 -12.09 -10.08 3.93
CA LYS A 389 -11.90 -9.46 2.61
C LYS A 389 -10.46 -9.01 2.42
N PHE A 390 -9.99 -9.07 1.18
CA PHE A 390 -8.72 -8.45 0.78
C PHE A 390 -8.84 -7.70 -0.55
N LEU A 391 -7.96 -6.73 -0.75
CA LEU A 391 -7.80 -5.99 -2.00
C LEU A 391 -6.33 -5.98 -2.39
N ILE A 392 -6.04 -6.43 -3.62
CA ILE A 392 -4.70 -6.44 -4.23
C ILE A 392 -4.72 -5.57 -5.48
N VAL A 393 -3.65 -4.81 -5.71
CA VAL A 393 -3.40 -4.09 -6.96
C VAL A 393 -2.34 -4.84 -7.75
N ALA A 394 -2.71 -5.28 -8.95
CA ALA A 394 -1.89 -6.06 -9.86
C ALA A 394 -1.72 -5.35 -11.22
N PRO A 395 -0.72 -5.72 -12.03
CA PRO A 395 -0.64 -5.27 -13.42
C PRO A 395 -1.75 -5.90 -14.25
N ASN A 396 -2.38 -5.15 -15.11
CA ASN A 396 -3.43 -5.66 -16.00
C ASN A 396 -2.84 -6.29 -17.26
N THR A 397 -2.24 -7.47 -17.12
CA THR A 397 -1.68 -8.25 -18.22
C THR A 397 -2.50 -9.50 -18.49
N ALA A 398 -2.37 -10.09 -19.69
CA ALA A 398 -3.03 -11.34 -20.04
C ALA A 398 -2.58 -12.49 -19.11
N GLU A 399 -1.29 -12.52 -18.75
CA GLU A 399 -0.74 -13.49 -17.81
C GLU A 399 -1.37 -13.36 -16.42
N ALA A 400 -1.43 -12.14 -15.86
CA ALA A 400 -2.05 -11.90 -14.56
C ALA A 400 -3.51 -12.35 -14.51
N ARG A 401 -4.28 -12.11 -15.58
CA ARG A 401 -5.67 -12.57 -15.69
C ARG A 401 -5.78 -14.10 -15.74
N THR A 402 -4.87 -14.76 -16.46
CA THR A 402 -4.82 -16.22 -16.57
C THR A 402 -4.49 -16.86 -15.22
N GLN A 403 -3.47 -16.34 -14.52
CA GLN A 403 -3.08 -16.81 -13.19
C GLN A 403 -4.19 -16.59 -12.16
N LEU A 404 -4.86 -15.44 -12.19
CA LEU A 404 -5.99 -15.17 -11.32
C LEU A 404 -7.14 -16.16 -11.54
N ALA A 405 -7.43 -16.50 -12.79
CA ALA A 405 -8.45 -17.51 -13.12
C ALA A 405 -8.07 -18.90 -12.58
N ALA A 406 -6.81 -19.29 -12.73
CA ALA A 406 -6.30 -20.56 -12.19
C ALA A 406 -6.40 -20.63 -10.65
N VAL A 407 -5.98 -19.57 -9.96
CA VAL A 407 -6.11 -19.47 -8.49
C VAL A 407 -7.57 -19.55 -8.05
N ARG A 408 -8.47 -18.88 -8.76
CA ARG A 408 -9.92 -18.95 -8.46
C ARG A 408 -10.45 -20.38 -8.55
N THR A 409 -10.11 -21.10 -9.61
CA THR A 409 -10.50 -22.50 -9.76
C THR A 409 -9.96 -23.35 -8.62
N GLU A 410 -8.67 -23.26 -8.33
CA GLU A 410 -8.04 -24.02 -7.25
C GLU A 410 -8.66 -23.73 -5.87
N LEU A 411 -8.93 -22.48 -5.55
CA LEU A 411 -9.58 -22.12 -4.30
C LEU A 411 -11.03 -22.66 -4.22
N ASN A 412 -11.78 -22.58 -5.32
CA ASN A 412 -13.13 -23.12 -5.37
C ASN A 412 -13.13 -24.63 -5.16
N ASP A 413 -12.24 -25.36 -5.81
CA ASP A 413 -12.09 -26.82 -5.66
C ASP A 413 -11.69 -27.19 -4.23
N TRP A 414 -10.74 -26.46 -3.65
CA TRP A 414 -10.32 -26.67 -2.27
C TRP A 414 -11.46 -26.47 -1.27
N PHE A 415 -12.21 -25.38 -1.38
CA PHE A 415 -13.35 -25.12 -0.51
C PHE A 415 -14.48 -26.14 -0.71
N LEU A 416 -14.71 -26.58 -1.93
CA LEU A 416 -15.71 -27.61 -2.21
C LEU A 416 -15.34 -28.92 -1.50
N GLN A 417 -14.08 -29.35 -1.60
CA GLN A 417 -13.59 -30.59 -1.00
C GLN A 417 -13.51 -30.55 0.52
N HIS A 418 -13.17 -29.39 1.11
CA HIS A 418 -12.90 -29.29 2.54
C HIS A 418 -14.00 -28.62 3.37
N SER A 419 -14.92 -27.88 2.74
CA SER A 419 -16.05 -27.27 3.43
C SER A 419 -17.41 -27.78 2.96
N PHE A 420 -17.43 -28.64 1.94
CA PHE A 420 -18.69 -29.16 1.35
C PHE A 420 -19.67 -28.06 0.96
N GLY A 421 -19.14 -26.94 0.47
CA GLY A 421 -19.93 -25.78 0.10
C GLY A 421 -20.49 -24.94 1.26
N LEU A 422 -20.08 -25.24 2.52
CA LEU A 422 -20.47 -24.44 3.68
C LEU A 422 -19.86 -23.06 3.65
N ALA A 423 -18.62 -22.97 3.16
CA ALA A 423 -17.89 -21.72 3.02
C ALA A 423 -17.18 -21.67 1.66
N GLY A 424 -16.74 -20.51 1.27
CA GLY A 424 -15.95 -20.29 0.07
C GLY A 424 -15.38 -18.88 0.02
N LEU A 425 -14.57 -18.62 -1.01
CA LEU A 425 -14.00 -17.31 -1.28
C LEU A 425 -14.42 -16.87 -2.69
N GLY A 426 -15.19 -15.77 -2.77
CA GLY A 426 -15.39 -15.08 -4.03
C GLY A 426 -14.10 -14.37 -4.43
N LEU A 427 -13.68 -14.48 -5.69
CA LEU A 427 -12.49 -13.83 -6.22
C LEU A 427 -12.81 -13.19 -7.56
N ALA A 428 -12.66 -11.87 -7.65
CA ALA A 428 -12.92 -11.09 -8.85
C ALA A 428 -11.80 -10.10 -9.14
N GLY A 429 -11.61 -9.79 -10.42
CA GLY A 429 -10.65 -8.79 -10.89
C GLY A 429 -11.28 -7.79 -11.84
N LYS A 430 -11.02 -6.50 -11.63
CA LYS A 430 -11.52 -5.40 -12.47
C LYS A 430 -10.36 -4.56 -12.99
N ALA A 431 -10.34 -4.33 -14.30
CA ALA A 431 -9.35 -3.45 -14.92
C ALA A 431 -9.64 -1.98 -14.58
N ALA A 432 -8.58 -1.23 -14.36
CA ALA A 432 -8.62 0.19 -14.07
C ALA A 432 -7.54 0.96 -14.86
N SER A 433 -7.85 2.19 -15.20
CA SER A 433 -6.93 3.19 -15.77
C SER A 433 -6.40 4.13 -14.68
N SER A 434 -5.34 4.90 -14.98
CA SER A 434 -4.85 5.93 -14.08
C SER A 434 -5.93 6.98 -13.75
N ASN A 435 -6.75 7.34 -14.73
CA ASN A 435 -7.82 8.32 -14.54
C ASN A 435 -8.96 7.82 -13.66
N ASP A 436 -9.12 6.49 -13.47
CA ASP A 436 -10.14 5.95 -12.57
C ASP A 436 -9.81 6.15 -11.09
N PHE A 437 -8.54 6.39 -10.75
CA PHE A 437 -8.11 6.71 -9.39
C PHE A 437 -8.22 8.21 -9.07
N LEU A 438 -8.45 9.07 -10.07
CA LEU A 438 -8.63 10.49 -9.87
C LEU A 438 -10.13 10.81 -9.76
N ASP A 439 -10.64 10.87 -8.53
CA ASP A 439 -12.06 11.15 -8.30
C ASP A 439 -12.37 12.64 -8.55
N LYS A 440 -12.53 13.00 -9.82
CA LYS A 440 -12.95 14.35 -10.22
C LYS A 440 -14.47 14.43 -10.25
N LYS A 441 -15.04 15.28 -9.41
CA LYS A 441 -16.47 15.62 -9.52
C LYS A 441 -16.77 16.20 -10.91
N PRO A 442 -17.87 15.82 -11.56
CA PRO A 442 -18.98 14.98 -11.06
C PRO A 442 -18.89 13.50 -11.41
N SER A 443 -17.77 13.00 -11.96
CA SER A 443 -17.74 11.67 -12.57
C SER A 443 -17.70 10.51 -11.58
N HIS A 444 -17.17 10.70 -10.36
CA HIS A 444 -17.05 9.64 -9.33
C HIS A 444 -16.56 8.29 -9.87
N ARG A 445 -15.57 8.31 -10.78
CA ARG A 445 -15.10 7.13 -11.54
C ARG A 445 -14.64 6.01 -10.64
N PHE A 446 -13.91 6.33 -9.57
CA PHE A 446 -13.45 5.29 -8.62
C PHE A 446 -14.62 4.62 -7.89
N HIS A 447 -15.61 5.39 -7.47
CA HIS A 447 -16.79 4.82 -6.83
C HIS A 447 -17.54 3.88 -7.78
N ALA A 448 -17.70 4.25 -9.05
CA ALA A 448 -18.29 3.40 -10.08
C ALA A 448 -17.46 2.13 -10.30
N LEU A 449 -16.14 2.25 -10.44
CA LEU A 449 -15.22 1.13 -10.59
C LEU A 449 -15.33 0.13 -9.42
N MET A 450 -15.35 0.61 -8.18
CA MET A 450 -15.53 -0.24 -7.00
C MET A 450 -16.91 -0.89 -6.97
N GLY A 451 -17.95 -0.18 -7.37
CA GLY A 451 -19.31 -0.75 -7.49
C GLY A 451 -19.38 -1.90 -8.50
N GLU A 452 -18.72 -1.75 -9.66
CA GLU A 452 -18.59 -2.80 -10.66
C GLU A 452 -17.77 -4.00 -10.14
N LEU A 453 -16.65 -3.75 -9.45
CA LEU A 453 -15.86 -4.82 -8.83
C LEU A 453 -16.66 -5.61 -7.80
N PHE A 454 -17.45 -4.93 -6.96
CA PHE A 454 -18.35 -5.59 -6.01
C PHE A 454 -19.42 -6.43 -6.73
N ALA A 455 -20.02 -5.93 -7.81
CA ALA A 455 -20.99 -6.69 -8.59
C ALA A 455 -20.38 -7.94 -9.22
N ASP A 456 -19.15 -7.84 -9.75
CA ASP A 456 -18.43 -8.98 -10.30
C ASP A 456 -18.02 -9.99 -9.22
N LEU A 457 -17.70 -9.53 -8.02
CA LEU A 457 -17.41 -10.37 -6.87
C LEU A 457 -18.66 -11.17 -6.42
N GLU A 458 -19.83 -10.54 -6.35
CA GLU A 458 -21.09 -11.24 -6.02
C GLU A 458 -21.42 -12.31 -7.07
N LYS A 459 -21.21 -12.04 -8.37
CA LYS A 459 -21.35 -13.05 -9.40
C LYS A 459 -20.36 -14.21 -9.23
N ALA A 460 -19.08 -13.91 -8.87
CA ALA A 460 -18.06 -14.93 -8.64
C ALA A 460 -18.45 -15.89 -7.50
N LYS A 461 -19.08 -15.40 -6.43
CA LYS A 461 -19.60 -16.23 -5.34
C LYS A 461 -20.68 -17.23 -5.80
N LEU A 462 -21.51 -16.83 -6.78
CA LEU A 462 -22.57 -17.70 -7.35
C LEU A 462 -22.00 -18.73 -8.33
N HIS A 463 -20.91 -18.42 -9.04
CA HIS A 463 -20.32 -19.27 -10.07
C HIS A 463 -19.23 -20.23 -9.54
N ARG A 464 -19.15 -20.44 -8.25
CA ARG A 464 -18.08 -21.21 -7.58
C ARG A 464 -17.98 -22.68 -7.99
N PHE A 465 -19.08 -23.29 -8.47
CA PHE A 465 -19.11 -24.72 -8.82
C PHE A 465 -18.95 -24.99 -10.33
N GLU A 466 -18.85 -23.96 -11.13
CA GLU A 466 -18.74 -24.05 -12.60
C GLU A 466 -19.68 -25.07 -13.24
N LEU A 467 -20.94 -25.12 -12.79
CA LEU A 467 -21.95 -26.12 -13.20
C LEU A 467 -22.20 -26.17 -14.71
N THR A 468 -21.77 -25.15 -15.45
CA THR A 468 -21.88 -25.05 -16.89
C THR A 468 -20.60 -25.50 -17.62
N ALA A 469 -19.50 -25.78 -16.90
CA ALA A 469 -18.27 -26.28 -17.50
C ALA A 469 -18.42 -27.78 -17.79
N ALA A 470 -18.19 -28.18 -19.01
CA ALA A 470 -18.38 -29.56 -19.50
C ALA A 470 -17.46 -30.60 -18.84
N THR A 471 -16.45 -30.16 -18.09
CA THR A 471 -15.39 -31.03 -17.55
C THR A 471 -15.30 -31.07 -16.01
N ALA A 472 -16.02 -30.20 -15.30
CA ALA A 472 -15.94 -30.15 -13.84
C ALA A 472 -17.01 -31.04 -13.21
N PRO A 473 -16.64 -32.01 -12.35
CA PRO A 473 -17.63 -32.76 -11.58
C PRO A 473 -18.26 -31.86 -10.55
N SER A 474 -19.52 -31.49 -10.71
CA SER A 474 -20.31 -30.74 -9.75
C SER A 474 -20.76 -31.59 -8.55
N VAL A 475 -20.53 -32.90 -8.59
CA VAL A 475 -20.92 -33.87 -7.56
C VAL A 475 -19.75 -34.81 -7.31
N PHE A 476 -19.39 -35.00 -6.06
CA PHE A 476 -18.42 -36.01 -5.63
C PHE A 476 -19.04 -36.90 -4.53
N ALA A 477 -18.70 -38.18 -4.56
CA ALA A 477 -19.20 -39.15 -3.59
C ALA A 477 -18.47 -38.95 -2.24
N VAL A 478 -19.24 -38.79 -1.18
CA VAL A 478 -18.74 -38.71 0.19
C VAL A 478 -19.22 -39.93 0.95
N GLN A 479 -18.30 -40.63 1.65
CA GLN A 479 -18.63 -41.75 2.52
C GLN A 479 -18.66 -41.29 3.98
N TYR A 480 -19.63 -41.75 4.73
CA TYR A 480 -19.82 -41.45 6.15
C TYR A 480 -19.71 -42.70 7.01
N PRO A 481 -18.52 -43.35 7.08
CA PRO A 481 -18.34 -44.64 7.78
C PRO A 481 -18.64 -44.54 9.28
N HIS A 482 -18.49 -43.36 9.85
CA HIS A 482 -18.76 -43.05 11.26
C HIS A 482 -19.91 -42.04 11.46
N GLY A 483 -20.74 -41.84 10.41
CA GLY A 483 -21.79 -40.84 10.43
C GLY A 483 -21.29 -39.41 10.23
N VAL A 484 -22.18 -38.46 10.46
CA VAL A 484 -21.91 -37.03 10.32
C VAL A 484 -21.17 -36.49 11.55
N CYS A 485 -20.19 -35.61 11.34
CA CYS A 485 -19.46 -34.96 12.42
C CYS A 485 -20.42 -34.17 13.32
N ARG A 486 -20.39 -34.48 14.62
CA ARG A 486 -21.26 -33.82 15.62
C ARG A 486 -20.98 -32.33 15.82
N TYR A 487 -19.85 -31.82 15.29
CA TYR A 487 -19.48 -30.40 15.35
C TYR A 487 -19.78 -29.66 14.04
N ASN A 488 -20.05 -30.41 12.97
CA ASN A 488 -20.39 -29.87 11.66
C ASN A 488 -21.29 -30.88 10.93
N ASP A 489 -22.54 -30.59 10.77
CA ASP A 489 -23.56 -31.52 10.26
C ASP A 489 -23.38 -31.90 8.77
N ARG A 490 -22.29 -31.54 8.14
CA ARG A 490 -22.00 -31.86 6.72
C ARG A 490 -20.76 -32.71 6.53
N LEU A 491 -19.77 -32.59 7.41
CA LEU A 491 -18.51 -33.33 7.29
C LEU A 491 -18.68 -34.77 7.83
N PRO A 492 -17.99 -35.78 7.22
CA PRO A 492 -17.89 -37.11 7.81
C PRO A 492 -17.17 -37.04 9.18
N ALA A 493 -17.59 -37.88 10.11
CA ALA A 493 -16.87 -38.07 11.34
C ALA A 493 -15.66 -38.97 11.11
N ASP A 494 -14.51 -38.61 11.69
CA ASP A 494 -13.28 -39.39 11.61
C ASP A 494 -13.34 -40.65 12.47
N ARG A 495 -14.07 -40.57 13.59
CA ARG A 495 -14.22 -41.66 14.56
C ARG A 495 -15.50 -41.51 15.39
N VAL A 496 -15.95 -42.59 15.95
CA VAL A 496 -16.99 -42.63 16.99
C VAL A 496 -16.33 -42.55 18.36
N GLU A 497 -16.69 -41.57 19.17
CA GLU A 497 -16.32 -41.53 20.60
C GLU A 497 -17.50 -42.05 21.41
N ASN A 498 -17.22 -43.04 22.28
CA ASN A 498 -18.22 -43.60 23.20
C ASN A 498 -18.54 -42.67 24.38
#